data_31a4369f8bb3da378652d7f1d1192171
#
_entry.id   31a4369f8bb3da378652d7f1d1192171
#
_cell.length_a   1.000
_cell.length_b   1.000
_cell.length_c   1.000
_cell.angle_alpha   90.00
_cell.angle_beta   90.00
_cell.angle_gamma   90.00
#
_symmetry.space_group_name_H-M   'P 1'
#
loop_
_entity.id
_entity.type
_entity.pdbx_description
1 polymer ?
#
loop_
_entity_poly.entity_id
_entity_poly.type
_entity_poly.pdbx_seq_one_letter_code
_entity_poly.pdbx_strand_id
1 'polypeptide(L)'
;TGYDFTNIGITIGSDYRFTKNFIAGFMVGLNSSRVNVDNVGSKVKSDSYTIGTYGTYYNKNFYMDGSISYGIANYDNTRRIVFPGVDRTAASSPDGNQHTAYWAAGYDMKKNNWIITPNISMQYTNLNTDSYAESGAGALNLNVDKQNTESLQGNIGGRLSYILTTDNTALMPNIRISYGYEFLRDSQNIVSRLAQGSSPFSIQTVSPDRNSLNFGAGVSTFSKNNMSFYIRSFRDNQKIKP
;
A
#
# COMPACT_ATOMS: atom_id res chain seq x y z
N THR A 1 -13.21 12.07 -15.92
CA THR A 1 -13.57 10.92 -15.08
C THR A 1 -12.63 10.92 -13.89
N GLY A 2 -13.15 11.09 -12.68
CA GLY A 2 -12.46 10.98 -11.42
C GLY A 2 -12.78 9.65 -10.74
N TYR A 3 -12.10 9.37 -9.63
CA TYR A 3 -12.48 8.31 -8.73
C TYR A 3 -12.20 8.74 -7.29
N ASP A 4 -13.03 8.28 -6.37
CA ASP A 4 -12.82 8.41 -4.95
C ASP A 4 -12.20 7.12 -4.41
N PHE A 5 -11.12 7.25 -3.65
CA PHE A 5 -10.44 6.14 -3.01
C PHE A 5 -10.46 6.32 -1.50
N THR A 6 -10.91 5.29 -0.80
CA THR A 6 -10.87 5.22 0.66
C THR A 6 -10.18 3.91 1.06
N ASN A 7 -9.23 4.00 1.99
CA ASN A 7 -8.53 2.86 2.54
C ASN A 7 -8.43 2.97 4.05
N ILE A 8 -8.83 1.91 4.75
CA ILE A 8 -8.77 1.81 6.22
C ILE A 8 -8.15 0.46 6.56
N GLY A 9 -7.16 0.47 7.45
CA GLY A 9 -6.51 -0.75 7.89
C GLY A 9 -5.97 -0.66 9.31
N ILE A 10 -5.79 -1.82 9.92
CA ILE A 10 -5.12 -1.99 11.20
C ILE A 10 -4.05 -3.07 11.05
N THR A 11 -2.88 -2.82 11.63
CA THR A 11 -1.80 -3.81 11.71
C THR A 11 -1.38 -3.94 13.17
N ILE A 12 -1.29 -5.17 13.64
CA ILE A 12 -0.84 -5.51 14.98
C ILE A 12 0.40 -6.38 14.84
N GLY A 13 1.41 -6.12 15.65
CA GLY A 13 2.65 -6.88 15.67
C GLY A 13 3.13 -7.15 17.08
N SER A 14 3.95 -8.17 17.20
CA SER A 14 4.67 -8.49 18.42
C SER A 14 6.11 -8.81 18.05
N ASP A 15 7.04 -8.27 18.78
CA ASP A 15 8.47 -8.47 18.53
C ASP A 15 9.23 -8.83 19.80
N TYR A 16 10.39 -9.41 19.58
CA TYR A 16 11.33 -9.78 20.61
C TYR A 16 12.72 -9.24 20.29
N ARG A 17 13.39 -8.76 21.32
CA ARG A 17 14.78 -8.27 21.24
C ARG A 17 15.75 -9.44 21.42
N PHE A 18 16.28 -9.96 20.34
CA PHE A 18 17.22 -11.09 20.33
C PHE A 18 18.61 -10.68 20.83
N THR A 19 19.03 -9.46 20.48
CA THR A 19 20.31 -8.89 20.92
C THR A 19 20.15 -7.41 21.25
N LYS A 20 21.23 -6.78 21.72
CA LYS A 20 21.24 -5.32 21.94
C LYS A 20 20.99 -4.52 20.66
N ASN A 21 21.25 -5.14 19.49
CA ASN A 21 21.25 -4.49 18.19
C ASN A 21 20.16 -5.03 17.25
N PHE A 22 19.46 -6.11 17.61
CA PHE A 22 18.52 -6.76 16.72
C PHE A 22 17.20 -7.09 17.40
N ILE A 23 16.12 -6.64 16.76
CA ILE A 23 14.73 -6.92 17.11
C ILE A 23 14.07 -7.56 15.90
N ALA A 24 13.26 -8.59 16.11
CA ALA A 24 12.43 -9.16 15.06
C ALA A 24 11.08 -9.60 15.61
N GLY A 25 10.09 -9.67 14.75
CA GLY A 25 8.73 -9.99 15.15
C GLY A 25 7.84 -10.44 14.01
N PHE A 26 6.58 -10.67 14.37
CA PHE A 26 5.50 -11.03 13.46
C PHE A 26 4.44 -9.94 13.45
N MET A 27 3.75 -9.80 12.32
CA MET A 27 2.63 -8.89 12.17
C MET A 27 1.46 -9.56 11.48
N VAL A 28 0.26 -9.12 11.84
CA VAL A 28 -0.99 -9.42 11.15
C VAL A 28 -1.69 -8.11 10.82
N GLY A 29 -2.28 -8.03 9.64
CA GLY A 29 -2.95 -6.83 9.14
C GLY A 29 -4.32 -7.16 8.58
N LEU A 30 -5.26 -6.24 8.78
CA LEU A 30 -6.59 -6.23 8.19
C LEU A 30 -6.74 -4.91 7.45
N ASN A 31 -7.20 -4.96 6.21
CA ASN A 31 -7.38 -3.76 5.41
C ASN A 31 -8.66 -3.84 4.59
N SER A 32 -9.38 -2.73 4.48
CA SER A 32 -10.54 -2.57 3.62
C SER A 32 -10.36 -1.34 2.75
N SER A 33 -10.46 -1.53 1.45
CA SER A 33 -10.33 -0.49 0.44
C SER A 33 -11.61 -0.38 -0.38
N ARG A 34 -11.94 0.84 -0.79
CA ARG A 34 -13.07 1.12 -1.67
C ARG A 34 -12.68 2.14 -2.72
N VAL A 35 -12.97 1.84 -3.97
CA VAL A 35 -12.85 2.74 -5.11
C VAL A 35 -14.24 2.95 -5.68
N ASN A 36 -14.66 4.21 -5.83
CA ASN A 36 -15.88 4.58 -6.55
C ASN A 36 -15.45 5.38 -7.78
N VAL A 37 -15.93 4.96 -8.95
CA VAL A 37 -15.65 5.67 -10.21
C VAL A 37 -16.77 6.67 -10.46
N ASP A 38 -16.40 7.95 -10.55
CA ASP A 38 -17.35 9.04 -10.78
C ASP A 38 -18.04 8.91 -12.13
N ASN A 39 -19.27 9.42 -12.21
CA ASN A 39 -20.10 9.52 -13.40
C ASN A 39 -20.60 8.19 -14.01
N VAL A 40 -20.04 7.04 -13.64
CA VAL A 40 -20.44 5.74 -14.19
C VAL A 40 -21.12 4.86 -13.15
N GLY A 41 -20.86 5.08 -11.85
CA GLY A 41 -21.40 4.29 -10.74
C GLY A 41 -20.75 2.92 -10.58
N SER A 42 -19.59 2.69 -11.20
CA SER A 42 -18.79 1.48 -11.00
C SER A 42 -18.03 1.53 -9.67
N LYS A 43 -17.88 0.37 -9.01
CA LYS A 43 -17.27 0.28 -7.68
C LYS A 43 -16.36 -0.93 -7.61
N VAL A 44 -15.29 -0.79 -6.84
CA VAL A 44 -14.42 -1.90 -6.42
C VAL A 44 -14.28 -1.83 -4.90
N LYS A 45 -14.59 -2.91 -4.22
CA LYS A 45 -14.30 -3.10 -2.79
C LYS A 45 -13.27 -4.21 -2.67
N SER A 46 -12.31 -4.07 -1.76
CA SER A 46 -11.33 -5.10 -1.45
C SER A 46 -11.16 -5.20 0.05
N ASP A 47 -11.34 -6.40 0.59
CA ASP A 47 -11.00 -6.73 1.97
C ASP A 47 -9.79 -7.67 1.97
N SER A 48 -8.73 -7.32 2.70
CA SER A 48 -7.48 -8.07 2.69
C SER A 48 -6.96 -8.40 4.08
N TYR A 49 -6.32 -9.56 4.18
CA TYR A 49 -5.71 -10.12 5.36
C TYR A 49 -4.23 -10.35 5.08
N THR A 50 -3.37 -9.86 5.95
CA THR A 50 -1.91 -9.94 5.75
C THR A 50 -1.26 -10.57 6.97
N ILE A 51 -0.28 -11.44 6.72
CA ILE A 51 0.64 -11.95 7.74
C ILE A 51 2.07 -11.66 7.28
N GLY A 52 2.95 -11.36 8.22
CA GLY A 52 4.33 -11.07 7.86
C GLY A 52 5.29 -11.14 9.03
N THR A 53 6.57 -11.03 8.70
CA THR A 53 7.66 -10.90 9.65
C THR A 53 8.40 -9.59 9.39
N TYR A 54 8.97 -9.03 10.44
CA TYR A 54 9.79 -7.84 10.32
C TYR A 54 10.99 -7.91 11.28
N GLY A 55 11.99 -7.11 10.98
CA GLY A 55 13.14 -6.99 11.85
C GLY A 55 13.84 -5.66 11.67
N THR A 56 14.49 -5.21 12.74
CA THR A 56 15.28 -3.99 12.77
C THR A 56 16.65 -4.28 13.38
N TYR A 57 17.68 -3.86 12.69
CA TYR A 57 19.06 -3.87 13.19
C TYR A 57 19.51 -2.45 13.50
N TYR A 58 20.10 -2.25 14.65
CA TYR A 58 20.66 -0.97 15.11
C TYR A 58 22.16 -1.09 15.39
N ASN A 59 22.93 -0.14 14.91
CA ASN A 59 24.33 0.00 15.28
C ASN A 59 24.66 1.48 15.50
N LYS A 60 24.75 1.88 16.76
CA LYS A 60 24.92 3.29 17.18
C LYS A 60 23.79 4.17 16.59
N ASN A 61 24.11 4.93 15.56
CA ASN A 61 23.19 5.85 14.90
C ASN A 61 22.61 5.28 13.60
N PHE A 62 23.13 4.17 13.10
CA PHE A 62 22.64 3.49 11.90
C PHE A 62 21.51 2.53 12.27
N TYR A 63 20.47 2.48 11.43
CA TYR A 63 19.46 1.44 11.51
C TYR A 63 19.18 0.85 10.12
N MET A 64 18.71 -0.37 10.14
CA MET A 64 18.23 -1.09 8.95
C MET A 64 16.98 -1.86 9.32
N ASP A 65 15.91 -1.65 8.56
CA ASP A 65 14.62 -2.32 8.70
C ASP A 65 14.40 -3.27 7.52
N GLY A 66 13.75 -4.38 7.78
CA GLY A 66 13.32 -5.30 6.75
C GLY A 66 12.00 -5.96 7.12
N SER A 67 11.15 -6.23 6.12
CA SER A 67 9.96 -7.04 6.32
C SER A 67 9.61 -7.83 5.06
N ILE A 68 8.98 -8.98 5.27
CA ILE A 68 8.32 -9.75 4.23
C ILE A 68 6.91 -10.08 4.69
N SER A 69 5.95 -9.99 3.78
CA SER A 69 4.56 -10.30 4.09
C SER A 69 3.85 -10.97 2.93
N TYR A 70 2.85 -11.77 3.30
CA TYR A 70 1.90 -12.40 2.40
C TYR A 70 0.50 -11.96 2.76
N GLY A 71 -0.29 -11.57 1.76
CA GLY A 71 -1.68 -11.15 1.92
C GLY A 71 -2.60 -11.92 0.98
N ILE A 72 -3.82 -12.13 1.42
CA ILE A 72 -4.95 -12.58 0.59
C ILE A 72 -5.96 -11.45 0.54
N ALA A 73 -6.59 -11.25 -0.60
CA ALA A 73 -7.58 -10.20 -0.82
C ALA A 73 -8.79 -10.76 -1.56
N ASN A 74 -9.97 -10.42 -1.07
CA ASN A 74 -11.24 -10.71 -1.72
C ASN A 74 -11.78 -9.40 -2.31
N TYR A 75 -12.17 -9.43 -3.56
CA TYR A 75 -12.68 -8.27 -4.27
C TYR A 75 -14.18 -8.42 -4.54
N ASP A 76 -14.91 -7.33 -4.39
CA ASP A 76 -16.28 -7.18 -4.86
C ASP A 76 -16.33 -6.07 -5.89
N ASN A 77 -16.50 -6.43 -7.15
CA ASN A 77 -16.51 -5.50 -8.26
C ASN A 77 -17.91 -5.32 -8.80
N THR A 78 -18.27 -4.07 -9.07
CA THR A 78 -19.52 -3.70 -9.74
C THR A 78 -19.19 -2.78 -10.90
N ARG A 79 -19.47 -3.23 -12.13
CA ARG A 79 -19.26 -2.46 -13.34
C ARG A 79 -20.61 -2.10 -13.95
N ARG A 80 -20.93 -0.81 -13.97
CA ARG A 80 -22.14 -0.29 -14.60
C ARG A 80 -21.87 0.04 -16.06
N ILE A 81 -22.78 -0.36 -16.94
CA ILE A 81 -22.70 -0.23 -18.40
C ILE A 81 -23.90 0.58 -18.85
N VAL A 82 -23.66 1.83 -19.30
CA VAL A 82 -24.73 2.76 -19.70
C VAL A 82 -24.41 3.33 -21.07
N PHE A 83 -25.33 3.08 -22.01
CA PHE A 83 -25.36 3.73 -23.32
C PHE A 83 -26.82 3.75 -23.85
N PRO A 84 -27.16 4.48 -24.91
CA PRO A 84 -28.52 4.58 -25.38
C PRO A 84 -29.23 3.23 -25.51
N GLY A 85 -30.32 3.04 -24.74
CA GLY A 85 -31.11 1.79 -24.70
C GLY A 85 -30.55 0.68 -23.79
N VAL A 86 -29.44 0.90 -23.13
CA VAL A 86 -28.81 -0.09 -22.21
C VAL A 86 -28.40 0.56 -20.90
N ASP A 87 -28.90 0.01 -19.80
CA ASP A 87 -28.41 0.26 -18.43
C ASP A 87 -28.33 -1.10 -17.72
N ARG A 88 -27.13 -1.62 -17.58
CA ARG A 88 -26.87 -2.92 -16.98
C ARG A 88 -25.73 -2.85 -15.98
N THR A 89 -25.76 -3.78 -15.04
CA THR A 89 -24.73 -3.91 -14.00
C THR A 89 -24.15 -5.32 -14.07
N ALA A 90 -22.85 -5.40 -14.23
CA ALA A 90 -22.08 -6.62 -14.11
C ALA A 90 -21.41 -6.67 -12.73
N ALA A 91 -21.45 -7.82 -12.08
CA ALA A 91 -20.83 -8.08 -10.79
C ALA A 91 -19.82 -9.23 -10.87
N SER A 92 -18.73 -9.15 -10.12
CA SER A 92 -17.74 -10.22 -9.98
C SER A 92 -17.05 -10.15 -8.62
N SER A 93 -16.58 -11.30 -8.12
CA SER A 93 -15.90 -11.40 -6.83
C SER A 93 -14.63 -12.26 -6.98
N PRO A 94 -13.56 -11.75 -7.64
CA PRO A 94 -12.29 -12.45 -7.73
C PRO A 94 -11.54 -12.46 -6.40
N ASP A 95 -10.71 -13.48 -6.21
CA ASP A 95 -9.71 -13.54 -5.16
C ASP A 95 -8.36 -13.10 -5.68
N GLY A 96 -7.48 -12.70 -4.76
CA GLY A 96 -6.12 -12.35 -5.08
C GLY A 96 -5.16 -12.62 -3.93
N ASN A 97 -3.88 -12.65 -4.26
CA ASN A 97 -2.83 -12.76 -3.27
C ASN A 97 -1.70 -11.77 -3.56
N GLN A 98 -1.05 -11.33 -2.49
CA GLN A 98 0.00 -10.33 -2.55
C GLN A 98 1.22 -10.79 -1.76
N HIS A 99 2.39 -10.66 -2.37
CA HIS A 99 3.68 -10.76 -1.72
C HIS A 99 4.32 -9.39 -1.64
N THR A 100 4.82 -9.02 -0.45
CA THR A 100 5.54 -7.76 -0.28
C THR A 100 6.86 -8.00 0.44
N ALA A 101 7.94 -7.42 -0.08
CA ALA A 101 9.23 -7.33 0.57
C ALA A 101 9.60 -5.86 0.72
N TYR A 102 10.02 -5.46 1.90
CA TYR A 102 10.42 -4.09 2.22
C TYR A 102 11.77 -4.08 2.89
N TRP A 103 12.57 -3.10 2.53
CA TRP A 103 13.85 -2.80 3.16
C TRP A 103 14.03 -1.30 3.29
N ALA A 104 14.65 -0.87 4.40
CA ALA A 104 15.03 0.53 4.60
C ALA A 104 16.33 0.63 5.40
N ALA A 105 17.04 1.71 5.21
CA ALA A 105 18.18 2.07 6.03
C ALA A 105 18.20 3.59 6.29
N GLY A 106 18.74 3.97 7.44
CA GLY A 106 18.87 5.37 7.78
C GLY A 106 19.94 5.61 8.84
N TYR A 107 20.26 6.86 9.03
CA TYR A 107 21.28 7.29 9.96
C TYR A 107 20.78 8.46 10.82
N ASP A 108 20.75 8.30 12.15
CA ASP A 108 20.26 9.30 13.10
C ASP A 108 21.37 10.28 13.48
N MET A 109 21.32 11.50 12.94
CA MET A 109 22.19 12.60 13.35
C MET A 109 21.54 13.37 14.50
N LYS A 110 22.09 13.20 15.70
CA LYS A 110 21.55 13.80 16.94
C LYS A 110 22.31 15.08 17.29
N LYS A 111 21.57 16.16 17.53
CA LYS A 111 22.12 17.42 18.04
C LYS A 111 21.12 18.01 19.06
N ASN A 112 21.50 18.03 20.34
CA ASN A 112 20.61 18.38 21.45
C ASN A 112 19.33 17.51 21.40
N ASN A 113 18.16 18.14 21.37
CA ASN A 113 16.86 17.47 21.28
C ASN A 113 16.41 17.17 19.82
N TRP A 114 17.19 17.57 18.83
CA TRP A 114 16.88 17.33 17.41
C TRP A 114 17.50 16.05 16.89
N ILE A 115 16.74 15.32 16.08
CA ILE A 115 17.24 14.16 15.33
C ILE A 115 16.88 14.38 13.87
N ILE A 116 17.90 14.43 13.01
CA ILE A 116 17.75 14.44 11.56
C ILE A 116 18.12 13.06 11.06
N THR A 117 17.22 12.37 10.37
CA THR A 117 17.41 11.02 9.87
C THR A 117 17.27 10.97 8.35
N PRO A 118 18.34 11.15 7.56
CA PRO A 118 18.31 10.74 6.16
C PRO A 118 18.05 9.24 6.06
N ASN A 119 17.27 8.82 5.07
CA ASN A 119 16.91 7.42 4.86
C ASN A 119 16.71 7.10 3.39
N ILE A 120 16.87 5.83 3.08
CA ILE A 120 16.50 5.22 1.81
C ILE A 120 15.62 4.02 2.10
N SER A 121 14.73 3.68 1.17
CA SER A 121 13.95 2.44 1.27
C SER A 121 13.63 1.88 -0.12
N MET A 122 13.34 0.59 -0.14
CA MET A 122 12.90 -0.12 -1.32
C MET A 122 11.76 -1.07 -0.93
N GLN A 123 10.73 -1.11 -1.75
CA GLN A 123 9.59 -2.01 -1.58
C GLN A 123 9.30 -2.71 -2.90
N TYR A 124 9.29 -4.03 -2.86
CA TYR A 124 8.77 -4.86 -3.94
C TYR A 124 7.40 -5.39 -3.56
N THR A 125 6.46 -5.33 -4.48
CA THR A 125 5.11 -5.88 -4.32
C THR A 125 4.75 -6.65 -5.58
N ASN A 126 4.27 -7.89 -5.41
CA ASN A 126 3.67 -8.70 -6.46
C ASN A 126 2.23 -9.02 -6.05
N LEU A 127 1.28 -8.59 -6.87
CA LEU A 127 -0.15 -8.81 -6.68
C LEU A 127 -0.67 -9.69 -7.81
N ASN A 128 -1.24 -10.85 -7.45
CA ASN A 128 -1.92 -11.73 -8.37
C ASN A 128 -3.42 -11.67 -8.10
N THR A 129 -4.23 -11.42 -9.14
CA THR A 129 -5.69 -11.51 -9.10
C THR A 129 -6.11 -12.67 -9.98
N ASP A 130 -6.93 -13.57 -9.46
CA ASP A 130 -7.40 -14.73 -10.18
C ASP A 130 -8.33 -14.35 -11.34
N SER A 131 -8.44 -15.23 -12.34
CA SER A 131 -9.38 -15.06 -13.43
C SER A 131 -10.81 -15.13 -12.90
N TYR A 132 -11.70 -14.35 -13.49
CA TYR A 132 -13.09 -14.30 -13.06
C TYR A 132 -14.08 -14.10 -14.22
N ALA A 133 -15.33 -14.47 -13.99
CA ALA A 133 -16.44 -14.21 -14.85
C ALA A 133 -17.41 -13.23 -14.19
N GLU A 134 -17.86 -12.24 -14.95
CA GLU A 134 -18.93 -11.33 -14.53
C GLU A 134 -20.31 -11.99 -14.69
N SER A 135 -21.26 -11.51 -13.90
CA SER A 135 -22.69 -11.89 -13.95
C SER A 135 -23.57 -10.66 -13.88
N GLY A 136 -24.84 -10.78 -14.33
CA GLY A 136 -25.86 -9.73 -14.23
C GLY A 136 -26.03 -8.85 -15.49
N ALA A 137 -25.04 -8.73 -16.37
CA ALA A 137 -25.14 -7.91 -17.58
C ALA A 137 -25.50 -8.72 -18.87
N GLY A 138 -25.77 -10.03 -18.75
CA GLY A 138 -26.10 -10.90 -19.89
C GLY A 138 -24.96 -11.00 -20.90
N ALA A 139 -25.20 -10.71 -22.17
CA ALA A 139 -24.18 -10.76 -23.23
C ALA A 139 -23.00 -9.79 -23.01
N LEU A 140 -23.14 -8.78 -22.17
CA LEU A 140 -22.11 -7.78 -21.87
C LEU A 140 -21.23 -8.18 -20.67
N ASN A 141 -21.46 -9.34 -20.05
CA ASN A 141 -20.56 -9.90 -19.06
C ASN A 141 -19.19 -10.21 -19.68
N LEU A 142 -18.15 -10.01 -18.90
CA LEU A 142 -16.77 -10.33 -19.27
C LEU A 142 -16.27 -11.57 -18.54
N ASN A 143 -15.49 -12.36 -19.23
CA ASN A 143 -14.55 -13.30 -18.65
C ASN A 143 -13.18 -12.62 -18.68
N VAL A 144 -12.57 -12.42 -17.55
CA VAL A 144 -11.29 -11.71 -17.37
C VAL A 144 -10.23 -12.73 -16.98
N ASP A 145 -9.12 -12.73 -17.70
CA ASP A 145 -8.02 -13.64 -17.44
C ASP A 145 -7.26 -13.21 -16.18
N LYS A 146 -6.49 -14.13 -15.58
CA LYS A 146 -5.62 -13.88 -14.44
C LYS A 146 -4.71 -12.68 -14.70
N GLN A 147 -4.53 -11.85 -13.68
CA GLN A 147 -3.68 -10.66 -13.74
C GLN A 147 -2.52 -10.79 -12.75
N ASN A 148 -1.35 -10.32 -13.16
CA ASN A 148 -0.18 -10.18 -12.31
C ASN A 148 0.30 -8.73 -12.39
N THR A 149 0.46 -8.10 -11.24
CA THR A 149 0.94 -6.71 -11.10
C THR A 149 2.18 -6.69 -10.24
N GLU A 150 3.26 -6.16 -10.77
CA GLU A 150 4.51 -5.98 -10.05
C GLU A 150 4.81 -4.49 -9.85
N SER A 151 5.38 -4.18 -8.69
CA SER A 151 5.84 -2.84 -8.34
C SER A 151 7.16 -2.95 -7.60
N LEU A 152 8.12 -2.12 -7.98
CA LEU A 152 9.38 -1.95 -7.25
C LEU A 152 9.60 -0.45 -7.03
N GLN A 153 9.28 0.01 -5.83
CA GLN A 153 9.39 1.42 -5.46
C GLN A 153 10.64 1.65 -4.60
N GLY A 154 11.49 2.57 -5.04
CA GLY A 154 12.59 3.11 -4.25
C GLY A 154 12.26 4.49 -3.73
N ASN A 155 12.66 4.79 -2.49
CA ASN A 155 12.48 6.11 -1.89
C ASN A 155 13.79 6.61 -1.29
N ILE A 156 14.02 7.92 -1.42
CA ILE A 156 15.07 8.66 -0.70
C ILE A 156 14.41 9.80 0.05
N GLY A 157 14.75 9.99 1.32
CA GLY A 157 14.08 11.01 2.12
C GLY A 157 14.79 11.37 3.41
N GLY A 158 14.06 12.09 4.25
CA GLY A 158 14.51 12.49 5.55
C GLY A 158 13.37 12.64 6.54
N ARG A 159 13.70 12.42 7.80
CA ARG A 159 12.85 12.65 8.95
C ARG A 159 13.51 13.66 9.88
N LEU A 160 12.78 14.67 10.31
CA LEU A 160 13.16 15.59 11.37
C LEU A 160 12.29 15.30 12.59
N SER A 161 12.93 14.98 13.70
CA SER A 161 12.26 14.68 14.97
C SER A 161 12.77 15.60 16.08
N TYR A 162 11.93 15.89 17.06
CA TYR A 162 12.29 16.64 18.26
C TYR A 162 11.90 15.84 19.51
N ILE A 163 12.82 15.72 20.46
CA ILE A 163 12.58 14.99 21.71
C ILE A 163 12.10 15.96 22.79
N LEU A 164 10.88 15.75 23.28
CA LEU A 164 10.28 16.41 24.43
C LEU A 164 10.27 15.40 25.57
N THR A 165 11.07 15.60 26.58
CA THR A 165 11.15 14.70 27.76
C THR A 165 10.38 15.33 28.92
N THR A 166 9.47 14.56 29.52
CA THR A 166 8.84 14.82 30.79
C THR A 166 9.28 13.72 31.80
N ASP A 167 8.93 13.85 33.07
CA ASP A 167 9.41 12.95 34.15
C ASP A 167 9.14 11.46 33.84
N ASN A 168 8.03 11.13 33.19
CA ASN A 168 7.61 9.74 32.94
C ASN A 168 7.43 9.37 31.48
N THR A 169 7.51 10.33 30.54
CA THR A 169 7.20 10.11 29.12
C THR A 169 8.12 10.94 28.24
N ALA A 170 8.60 10.37 27.16
CA ALA A 170 9.22 11.10 26.06
C ALA A 170 8.24 11.17 24.89
N LEU A 171 7.97 12.39 24.41
CA LEU A 171 7.23 12.66 23.19
C LEU A 171 8.20 13.00 22.07
N MET A 172 7.99 12.44 20.89
CA MET A 172 8.83 12.70 19.72
C MET A 172 7.98 13.03 18.50
N PRO A 173 7.53 14.30 18.38
CA PRO A 173 6.94 14.78 17.13
C PRO A 173 7.95 14.69 16.00
N ASN A 174 7.47 14.37 14.81
CA ASN A 174 8.31 14.26 13.62
C ASN A 174 7.58 14.68 12.35
N ILE A 175 8.35 15.18 11.41
CA ILE A 175 7.93 15.40 10.02
C ILE A 175 8.84 14.62 9.08
N ARG A 176 8.32 14.25 7.92
CA ARG A 176 9.02 13.45 6.92
C ARG A 176 8.77 14.02 5.55
N ILE A 177 9.79 13.92 4.73
CA ILE A 177 9.68 14.17 3.30
C ILE A 177 10.46 13.08 2.58
N SER A 178 9.90 12.51 1.51
CA SER A 178 10.59 11.57 0.66
C SER A 178 10.17 11.72 -0.79
N TYR A 179 11.14 11.49 -1.67
CA TYR A 179 10.93 11.33 -3.11
C TYR A 179 10.97 9.84 -3.43
N GLY A 180 9.93 9.37 -4.13
CA GLY A 180 9.77 7.99 -4.56
C GLY A 180 9.87 7.87 -6.07
N TYR A 181 10.46 6.75 -6.52
CA TYR A 181 10.52 6.37 -7.92
C TYR A 181 10.09 4.91 -8.09
N GLU A 182 9.21 4.68 -9.07
CA GLU A 182 8.70 3.36 -9.41
C GLU A 182 9.47 2.77 -10.60
N PHE A 183 10.15 1.63 -10.38
CA PHE A 183 11.04 1.02 -11.36
C PHE A 183 10.32 0.05 -12.31
N LEU A 184 9.32 -0.73 -11.83
CA LEU A 184 8.70 -1.85 -12.57
C LEU A 184 7.29 -1.52 -13.10
N ARG A 185 6.86 -0.28 -13.01
CA ARG A 185 5.49 0.08 -13.36
C ARG A 185 5.31 0.22 -14.87
N ASP A 186 4.91 -0.84 -15.50
CA ASP A 186 4.44 -0.84 -16.87
C ASP A 186 2.90 -0.81 -16.93
N SER A 187 2.36 -0.29 -18.02
CA SER A 187 0.93 -0.38 -18.30
C SER A 187 0.52 -1.86 -18.37
N GLN A 188 -0.54 -2.22 -17.65
CA GLN A 188 -1.03 -3.60 -17.63
C GLN A 188 -1.98 -3.83 -18.79
N ASN A 189 -1.86 -4.98 -19.41
CA ASN A 189 -2.81 -5.46 -20.42
C ASN A 189 -3.81 -6.41 -19.74
N ILE A 190 -5.04 -5.96 -19.55
CA ILE A 190 -6.14 -6.78 -19.04
C ILE A 190 -6.77 -7.48 -20.24
N VAL A 191 -6.56 -8.79 -20.35
CA VAL A 191 -7.18 -9.61 -21.41
C VAL A 191 -8.57 -10.02 -20.95
N SER A 192 -9.55 -9.76 -21.80
CA SER A 192 -10.96 -10.04 -21.54
C SER A 192 -11.66 -10.56 -22.79
N ARG A 193 -12.78 -11.25 -22.58
CA ARG A 193 -13.68 -11.71 -23.65
C ARG A 193 -15.13 -11.61 -23.19
N LEU A 194 -16.06 -11.38 -24.12
CA LEU A 194 -17.48 -11.42 -23.79
C LEU A 194 -17.91 -12.86 -23.43
N ALA A 195 -18.77 -13.01 -22.45
CA ALA A 195 -19.18 -14.32 -21.91
C ALA A 195 -19.89 -15.21 -22.94
N GLN A 196 -20.55 -14.63 -23.94
CA GLN A 196 -21.25 -15.38 -25.01
C GLN A 196 -20.35 -15.76 -26.22
N GLY A 197 -19.04 -15.63 -26.06
CA GLY A 197 -18.06 -15.99 -27.07
C GLY A 197 -17.71 -14.81 -27.98
N SER A 198 -16.54 -14.27 -27.78
CA SER A 198 -15.92 -13.28 -28.69
C SER A 198 -14.41 -13.61 -28.76
N SER A 199 -13.77 -13.05 -29.79
CA SER A 199 -12.32 -12.97 -29.78
C SER A 199 -11.83 -12.23 -28.52
N PRO A 200 -10.75 -12.65 -27.89
CA PRO A 200 -10.15 -11.90 -26.79
C PRO A 200 -9.79 -10.48 -27.23
N PHE A 201 -9.98 -9.53 -26.36
CA PHE A 201 -9.49 -8.16 -26.51
C PHE A 201 -8.69 -7.75 -25.28
N SER A 202 -7.75 -6.84 -25.43
CA SER A 202 -6.97 -6.32 -24.33
C SER A 202 -7.26 -4.85 -24.11
N ILE A 203 -7.37 -4.48 -22.84
CA ILE A 203 -7.47 -3.10 -22.38
C ILE A 203 -6.16 -2.76 -21.70
N GLN A 204 -5.47 -1.76 -22.23
CA GLN A 204 -4.25 -1.26 -21.59
C GLN A 204 -4.62 -0.25 -20.51
N THR A 205 -4.14 -0.47 -19.30
CA THR A 205 -4.34 0.48 -18.21
C THR A 205 -3.45 1.71 -18.36
N VAL A 206 -3.90 2.85 -17.86
CA VAL A 206 -3.07 4.06 -17.80
C VAL A 206 -1.92 3.81 -16.85
N SER A 207 -0.70 4.12 -17.28
CA SER A 207 0.48 4.10 -16.39
C SER A 207 0.46 5.36 -15.53
N PRO A 208 0.37 5.24 -14.20
CA PRO A 208 0.51 6.38 -13.32
C PRO A 208 1.93 6.95 -13.37
N ASP A 209 2.13 8.20 -12.94
CA ASP A 209 3.47 8.80 -12.87
C ASP A 209 4.41 7.92 -12.03
N ARG A 210 5.65 7.76 -12.51
CA ARG A 210 6.68 6.98 -11.80
C ARG A 210 7.24 7.73 -10.59
N ASN A 211 7.02 9.02 -10.53
CA ASN A 211 7.56 9.89 -9.49
C ASN A 211 6.49 10.21 -8.45
N SER A 212 6.85 10.15 -7.18
CA SER A 212 5.99 10.57 -6.07
C SER A 212 6.74 11.47 -5.10
N LEU A 213 6.04 12.42 -4.51
CA LEU A 213 6.54 13.25 -3.42
C LEU A 213 5.64 13.04 -2.20
N ASN A 214 6.22 12.46 -1.15
CA ASN A 214 5.48 12.06 0.03
C ASN A 214 5.81 12.98 1.21
N PHE A 215 4.77 13.43 1.90
CA PHE A 215 4.86 14.21 3.12
C PHE A 215 4.17 13.46 4.25
N GLY A 216 4.76 13.50 5.44
CA GLY A 216 4.17 12.88 6.61
C GLY A 216 4.47 13.68 7.86
N ALA A 217 3.54 13.61 8.80
CA ALA A 217 3.73 14.08 10.16
C ALA A 217 3.31 12.98 11.14
N GLY A 218 3.93 12.95 12.30
CA GLY A 218 3.60 11.96 13.32
C GLY A 218 4.11 12.36 14.69
N VAL A 219 3.61 11.64 15.69
CA VAL A 219 4.07 11.73 17.07
C VAL A 219 4.29 10.31 17.58
N SER A 220 5.45 10.07 18.17
CA SER A 220 5.76 8.85 18.90
C SER A 220 5.84 9.16 20.38
N THR A 221 5.33 8.28 21.23
CA THR A 221 5.43 8.39 22.68
C THR A 221 6.14 7.16 23.23
N PHE A 222 7.02 7.38 24.18
CA PHE A 222 7.75 6.33 24.88
C PHE A 222 7.55 6.50 26.39
N SER A 223 6.90 5.52 27.02
CA SER A 223 6.71 5.50 28.47
C SER A 223 7.77 4.63 29.16
N LYS A 224 8.09 4.94 30.42
CA LYS A 224 8.99 4.11 31.27
C LYS A 224 8.48 2.67 31.44
N ASN A 225 7.18 2.41 31.19
CA ASN A 225 6.58 1.07 31.31
C ASN A 225 6.71 0.22 30.03
N ASN A 226 7.68 0.49 29.17
CA ASN A 226 7.90 -0.21 27.89
C ASN A 226 6.72 -0.15 26.88
N MET A 227 5.79 0.77 27.06
CA MET A 227 4.73 1.02 26.08
C MET A 227 5.13 2.17 25.17
N SER A 228 4.94 1.97 23.87
CA SER A 228 5.09 3.01 22.86
C SER A 228 3.85 3.08 21.98
N PHE A 229 3.42 4.29 21.66
CA PHE A 229 2.32 4.56 20.73
C PHE A 229 2.83 5.48 19.64
N TYR A 230 2.33 5.29 18.41
CA TYR A 230 2.60 6.22 17.33
C TYR A 230 1.35 6.48 16.50
N ILE A 231 1.19 7.74 16.09
CA ILE A 231 0.16 8.16 15.14
C ILE A 231 0.88 8.76 13.95
N ARG A 232 0.45 8.42 12.75
CA ARG A 232 1.01 8.92 11.48
C ARG A 232 -0.11 9.37 10.56
N SER A 233 0.12 10.48 9.88
CA SER A 233 -0.64 10.89 8.71
C SER A 233 0.29 10.95 7.51
N PHE A 234 -0.16 10.42 6.38
CA PHE A 234 0.55 10.48 5.10
C PHE A 234 -0.31 11.17 4.06
N ARG A 235 0.32 11.94 3.20
CA ARG A 235 -0.27 12.43 1.97
C ARG A 235 0.67 12.09 0.82
N ASP A 236 0.21 11.27 -0.10
CA ASP A 236 0.87 10.98 -1.37
C ASP A 236 0.30 11.91 -2.44
N ASN A 237 1.18 12.61 -3.15
CA ASN A 237 0.82 13.46 -4.27
C ASN A 237 1.26 12.78 -5.58
N GLN A 238 0.62 11.69 -5.94
CA GLN A 238 0.73 11.14 -7.29
C GLN A 238 -0.23 11.88 -8.23
N LYS A 239 0.29 12.42 -9.31
CA LYS A 239 -0.53 12.95 -10.40
C LYS A 239 -0.82 11.82 -11.38
N ILE A 240 -2.10 11.52 -11.60
CA ILE A 240 -2.52 10.70 -12.72
C ILE A 240 -2.60 11.64 -13.92
N LYS A 241 -1.75 11.42 -14.92
CA LYS A 241 -1.90 12.13 -16.19
C LYS A 241 -3.05 11.48 -16.98
N PRO A 242 -3.95 12.30 -17.53
CA PRO A 242 -5.05 11.82 -18.37
C PRO A 242 -4.55 11.16 -19.64
#